data_44fb2ea88469ee9275ffc7ade900ae69
#
_entry.id   44fb2ea88469ee9275ffc7ade900ae69
#
_cell.length_a   1.000
_cell.length_b   1.000
_cell.length_c   1.000
_cell.angle_alpha   90.00
_cell.angle_beta   90.00
_cell.angle_gamma   90.00
#
_symmetry.space_group_name_H-M   'P 1'
#
loop_
_entity.id
_entity.type
_entity.pdbx_description
1 polymer ?
#
loop_
_entity_poly.entity_id
_entity_poly.type
_entity_poly.pdbx_seq_one_letter_code
_entity_poly.pdbx_strand_id
1 'polypeptide(L)'
;MPTRPATPRKPRARSRARIDAILDAARTLLATEGVASLSIYSVADRAQIPPSSVYHFFASVPALLEALTSDVHAAFRAAIQAPIEHESLRHWRDLSCIVEQRMLTVYDQDAAARQLILAQHGLTEVTQADRQHDLELGDLMLEVFNRHFEVPSLPKDVDVFALALELSDRVYARSVHQHGLITPRMAEEGMRVFDAYVALYLPAYLPKR
;
A
#
# COMPACT_ATOMS: atom_id res chain seq x y z
N MET A 1 4.53 -43.53 33.62
CA MET A 1 3.68 -43.40 32.42
C MET A 1 4.02 -42.09 31.76
N PRO A 2 4.57 -42.04 30.54
CA PRO A 2 4.87 -40.79 29.88
C PRO A 2 3.61 -40.23 29.22
N THR A 3 3.25 -39.02 29.55
CA THR A 3 2.19 -38.23 28.94
C THR A 3 2.60 -37.81 27.52
N ARG A 4 1.80 -38.27 26.54
CA ARG A 4 1.92 -37.95 25.12
C ARG A 4 1.61 -36.46 24.92
N PRO A 5 2.50 -35.67 24.24
CA PRO A 5 2.22 -34.27 24.01
C PRO A 5 1.04 -34.11 23.03
N ALA A 6 0.09 -33.30 23.43
CA ALA A 6 -1.05 -32.90 22.60
C ALA A 6 -0.56 -32.16 21.36
N THR A 7 -0.96 -32.64 20.19
CA THR A 7 -0.74 -31.97 18.89
C THR A 7 -1.80 -30.91 18.64
N PRO A 8 -1.53 -29.62 18.78
CA PRO A 8 -2.47 -28.58 18.38
C PRO A 8 -1.89 -27.82 17.19
N ARG A 9 -2.40 -27.99 15.96
CA ARG A 9 -2.12 -27.00 14.90
C ARG A 9 -2.95 -27.10 13.61
N LYS A 10 -3.90 -28.01 13.47
CA LYS A 10 -4.74 -28.08 12.25
C LYS A 10 -5.82 -26.99 12.09
N PRO A 11 -6.48 -26.44 13.13
CA PRO A 11 -7.55 -25.45 12.93
C PRO A 11 -7.05 -24.11 12.40
N ARG A 12 -5.96 -23.56 12.95
CA ARG A 12 -5.43 -22.25 12.57
C ARG A 12 -4.91 -22.19 11.13
N ALA A 13 -4.22 -23.23 10.66
CA ALA A 13 -3.71 -23.29 9.29
C ALA A 13 -4.85 -23.36 8.25
N ARG A 14 -5.92 -24.14 8.54
CA ARG A 14 -7.10 -24.22 7.67
C ARG A 14 -7.89 -22.90 7.63
N SER A 15 -8.01 -22.21 8.77
CA SER A 15 -8.66 -20.90 8.83
C SER A 15 -7.88 -19.88 8.02
N ARG A 16 -6.55 -19.86 8.12
CA ARG A 16 -5.70 -18.97 7.37
C ARG A 16 -5.81 -19.21 5.86
N ALA A 17 -5.68 -20.45 5.42
CA ALA A 17 -5.84 -20.81 4.01
C ALA A 17 -7.22 -20.42 3.44
N ARG A 18 -8.27 -20.41 4.26
CA ARG A 18 -9.60 -19.93 3.84
C ARG A 18 -9.67 -18.42 3.73
N ILE A 19 -9.08 -17.70 4.68
CA ILE A 19 -8.98 -16.25 4.64
C ILE A 19 -8.21 -15.84 3.38
N ASP A 20 -7.05 -16.45 3.14
CA ASP A 20 -6.22 -16.18 1.96
C ASP A 20 -7.02 -16.43 0.67
N ALA A 21 -7.75 -17.54 0.55
CA ALA A 21 -8.58 -17.84 -0.62
C ALA A 21 -9.73 -16.83 -0.82
N ILE A 22 -10.33 -16.32 0.25
CA ILE A 22 -11.36 -15.29 0.19
C ILE A 22 -10.76 -13.96 -0.29
N LEU A 23 -9.61 -13.56 0.27
CA LEU A 23 -8.92 -12.33 -0.12
C LEU A 23 -8.43 -12.39 -1.56
N ASP A 24 -7.89 -13.53 -2.01
CA ASP A 24 -7.46 -13.72 -3.41
C ASP A 24 -8.63 -13.65 -4.40
N ALA A 25 -9.79 -14.24 -4.05
CA ALA A 25 -10.99 -14.15 -4.84
C ALA A 25 -11.51 -12.69 -4.94
N ALA A 26 -11.53 -11.98 -3.81
CA ALA A 26 -11.94 -10.58 -3.77
C ALA A 26 -10.94 -9.69 -4.55
N ARG A 27 -9.64 -9.92 -4.42
CA ARG A 27 -8.59 -9.23 -5.18
C ARG A 27 -8.77 -9.43 -6.68
N THR A 28 -9.09 -10.64 -7.11
CA THR A 28 -9.36 -10.94 -8.53
C THR A 28 -10.60 -10.20 -9.04
N LEU A 29 -11.69 -10.20 -8.28
CA LEU A 29 -12.92 -9.46 -8.65
C LEU A 29 -12.67 -7.96 -8.74
N LEU A 30 -11.96 -7.39 -7.77
CA LEU A 30 -11.53 -5.99 -7.80
C LEU A 30 -10.74 -5.66 -9.07
N ALA A 31 -9.78 -6.51 -9.42
CA ALA A 31 -8.90 -6.28 -10.55
C ALA A 31 -9.63 -6.34 -11.91
N THR A 32 -10.65 -7.20 -12.03
CA THR A 32 -11.36 -7.47 -13.31
C THR A 32 -12.67 -6.71 -13.48
N GLU A 33 -13.39 -6.47 -12.38
CA GLU A 33 -14.76 -5.96 -12.41
C GLU A 33 -14.96 -4.69 -11.56
N GLY A 34 -13.95 -4.33 -10.76
CA GLY A 34 -13.97 -3.16 -9.87
C GLY A 34 -14.79 -3.38 -8.60
N VAL A 35 -14.81 -2.36 -7.74
CA VAL A 35 -15.44 -2.44 -6.40
C VAL A 35 -16.95 -2.67 -6.45
N ALA A 36 -17.65 -2.17 -7.45
CA ALA A 36 -19.09 -2.32 -7.57
C ALA A 36 -19.56 -3.79 -7.72
N SER A 37 -18.68 -4.68 -8.18
CA SER A 37 -18.95 -6.12 -8.31
C SER A 37 -18.80 -6.89 -7.01
N LEU A 38 -18.17 -6.30 -5.99
CA LEU A 38 -17.90 -6.99 -4.73
C LEU A 38 -19.16 -7.19 -3.89
N SER A 39 -19.46 -8.42 -3.63
CA SER A 39 -20.44 -8.87 -2.65
C SER A 39 -19.91 -10.12 -1.94
N ILE A 40 -20.42 -10.41 -0.74
CA ILE A 40 -20.06 -11.67 -0.08
C ILE A 40 -20.39 -12.88 -0.94
N TYR A 41 -21.44 -12.80 -1.74
CA TYR A 41 -21.86 -13.89 -2.64
C TYR A 41 -20.95 -14.04 -3.86
N SER A 42 -20.54 -12.94 -4.51
CA SER A 42 -19.61 -13.02 -5.66
C SER A 42 -18.23 -13.52 -5.22
N VAL A 43 -17.76 -13.09 -4.05
CA VAL A 43 -16.50 -13.57 -3.47
C VAL A 43 -16.60 -15.05 -3.06
N ALA A 44 -17.71 -15.48 -2.45
CA ALA A 44 -17.95 -16.87 -2.08
C ALA A 44 -17.95 -17.81 -3.30
N ASP A 45 -18.65 -17.38 -4.37
CA ASP A 45 -18.70 -18.11 -5.63
C ASP A 45 -17.31 -18.22 -6.27
N ARG A 46 -16.59 -17.10 -6.37
CA ARG A 46 -15.23 -17.06 -6.92
C ARG A 46 -14.23 -17.90 -6.12
N ALA A 47 -14.32 -17.86 -4.79
CA ALA A 47 -13.46 -18.64 -3.88
C ALA A 47 -13.86 -20.11 -3.78
N GLN A 48 -15.01 -20.51 -4.33
CA GLN A 48 -15.61 -21.83 -4.17
C GLN A 48 -15.80 -22.22 -2.69
N ILE A 49 -16.25 -21.25 -1.89
CA ILE A 49 -16.47 -21.37 -0.44
C ILE A 49 -17.93 -20.99 -0.16
N PRO A 50 -18.66 -21.70 0.72
CA PRO A 50 -20.02 -21.33 1.07
C PRO A 50 -20.10 -19.88 1.62
N PRO A 51 -21.13 -19.09 1.24
CA PRO A 51 -21.30 -17.71 1.74
C PRO A 51 -21.27 -17.61 3.28
N SER A 52 -21.84 -18.60 3.98
CA SER A 52 -21.80 -18.67 5.44
C SER A 52 -20.38 -18.74 6.02
N SER A 53 -19.46 -19.37 5.29
CA SER A 53 -18.04 -19.40 5.68
C SER A 53 -17.37 -18.06 5.43
N VAL A 54 -17.74 -17.33 4.38
CA VAL A 54 -17.21 -15.98 4.12
C VAL A 54 -17.70 -15.03 5.21
N TYR A 55 -19.01 -15.05 5.54
CA TYR A 55 -19.59 -14.26 6.63
C TYR A 55 -18.94 -14.55 7.99
N HIS A 56 -18.47 -15.77 8.22
CA HIS A 56 -17.77 -16.13 9.46
C HIS A 56 -16.44 -15.36 9.62
N PHE A 57 -15.74 -15.06 8.52
CA PHE A 57 -14.46 -14.35 8.54
C PHE A 57 -14.62 -12.85 8.29
N PHE A 58 -15.55 -12.46 7.42
CA PHE A 58 -15.80 -11.09 7.02
C PHE A 58 -17.30 -10.79 7.10
N ALA A 59 -17.69 -10.05 8.11
CA ALA A 59 -19.10 -9.75 8.39
C ALA A 59 -19.78 -8.90 7.30
N SER A 60 -18.99 -8.19 6.48
CA SER A 60 -19.47 -7.27 5.45
C SER A 60 -18.42 -7.03 4.38
N VAL A 61 -18.84 -6.45 3.25
CA VAL A 61 -17.93 -6.03 2.18
C VAL A 61 -16.93 -4.95 2.68
N PRO A 62 -17.32 -3.94 3.47
CA PRO A 62 -16.35 -3.02 4.08
C PRO A 62 -15.25 -3.73 4.88
N ALA A 63 -15.59 -4.70 5.73
CA ALA A 63 -14.59 -5.47 6.49
C ALA A 63 -13.63 -6.26 5.59
N LEU A 64 -14.12 -6.75 4.46
CA LEU A 64 -13.29 -7.41 3.44
C LEU A 64 -12.35 -6.42 2.74
N LEU A 65 -12.88 -5.24 2.37
CA LEU A 65 -12.07 -4.16 1.77
C LEU A 65 -11.00 -3.66 2.72
N GLU A 66 -11.32 -3.48 4.00
CA GLU A 66 -10.36 -3.09 5.03
C GLU A 66 -9.20 -4.10 5.14
N ALA A 67 -9.50 -5.41 5.11
CA ALA A 67 -8.46 -6.43 5.13
C ALA A 67 -7.57 -6.39 3.87
N LEU A 68 -8.16 -6.21 2.68
CA LEU A 68 -7.41 -6.05 1.44
C LEU A 68 -6.54 -4.80 1.44
N THR A 69 -7.07 -3.68 1.92
CA THR A 69 -6.34 -2.42 2.07
C THR A 69 -5.15 -2.60 3.02
N SER A 70 -5.35 -3.32 4.14
CA SER A 70 -4.26 -3.64 5.08
C SER A 70 -3.13 -4.44 4.44
N ASP A 71 -3.45 -5.39 3.55
CA ASP A 71 -2.43 -6.15 2.79
C ASP A 71 -1.65 -5.26 1.82
N VAL A 72 -2.36 -4.37 1.10
CA VAL A 72 -1.74 -3.38 0.20
C VAL A 72 -0.81 -2.45 0.98
N HIS A 73 -1.25 -1.95 2.12
CA HIS A 73 -0.45 -1.13 3.00
C HIS A 73 0.80 -1.88 3.50
N ALA A 74 0.69 -3.18 3.81
CA ALA A 74 1.86 -3.98 4.18
C ALA A 74 2.87 -4.09 3.04
N ALA A 75 2.40 -4.19 1.78
CA ALA A 75 3.28 -4.20 0.61
C ALA A 75 4.02 -2.87 0.42
N PHE A 76 3.36 -1.72 0.61
CA PHE A 76 4.02 -0.41 0.56
C PHE A 76 5.06 -0.25 1.66
N ARG A 77 4.74 -0.62 2.91
CA ARG A 77 5.73 -0.59 4.00
C ARG A 77 6.95 -1.44 3.67
N ALA A 78 6.75 -2.64 3.14
CA ALA A 78 7.85 -3.52 2.74
C ALA A 78 8.68 -2.91 1.60
N ALA A 79 8.05 -2.23 0.64
CA ALA A 79 8.72 -1.55 -0.47
C ALA A 79 9.62 -0.41 0.03
N ILE A 80 9.13 0.43 0.95
CA ILE A 80 9.90 1.53 1.55
C ILE A 80 11.05 1.00 2.40
N GLN A 81 10.82 -0.04 3.21
CA GLN A 81 11.82 -0.58 4.14
C GLN A 81 12.84 -1.52 3.48
N ALA A 82 12.66 -1.90 2.23
CA ALA A 82 13.59 -2.78 1.54
C ALA A 82 15.01 -2.19 1.53
N PRO A 83 16.07 -3.01 1.75
CA PRO A 83 17.44 -2.53 1.85
C PRO A 83 17.87 -1.70 0.63
N ILE A 84 18.65 -0.64 0.90
CA ILE A 84 19.22 0.26 -0.10
C ILE A 84 20.72 0.35 0.14
N GLU A 85 21.50 0.16 -0.91
CA GLU A 85 22.95 0.27 -0.88
C GLU A 85 23.35 1.74 -0.69
N HIS A 86 23.89 2.07 0.50
CA HIS A 86 24.26 3.45 0.86
C HIS A 86 25.25 4.06 -0.11
N GLU A 87 26.23 3.28 -0.56
CA GLU A 87 27.27 3.71 -1.49
C GLU A 87 26.73 4.12 -2.87
N SER A 88 25.60 3.55 -3.28
CA SER A 88 24.96 3.87 -4.56
C SER A 88 24.31 5.26 -4.58
N LEU A 89 23.99 5.80 -3.40
CA LEU A 89 23.31 7.09 -3.26
C LEU A 89 24.34 8.22 -3.37
N ARG A 90 24.14 9.14 -4.31
CA ARG A 90 24.91 10.40 -4.45
C ARG A 90 24.16 11.59 -3.90
N HIS A 91 22.84 11.52 -3.97
CA HIS A 91 21.93 12.61 -3.65
C HIS A 91 20.66 12.04 -3.00
N TRP A 92 19.97 12.82 -2.17
CA TRP A 92 18.72 12.37 -1.57
C TRP A 92 17.63 12.05 -2.61
N ARG A 93 17.69 12.66 -3.81
CA ARG A 93 16.80 12.31 -4.93
C ARG A 93 17.04 10.92 -5.50
N ASP A 94 18.26 10.37 -5.37
CA ASP A 94 18.50 8.97 -5.76
C ASP A 94 17.71 8.04 -4.84
N LEU A 95 17.69 8.36 -3.53
CA LEU A 95 16.91 7.63 -2.54
C LEU A 95 15.41 7.75 -2.80
N SER A 96 14.91 8.97 -3.03
CA SER A 96 13.53 9.25 -3.41
C SER A 96 13.13 8.42 -4.63
N CYS A 97 13.90 8.49 -5.70
CA CYS A 97 13.66 7.75 -6.94
C CYS A 97 13.56 6.23 -6.71
N ILE A 98 14.47 5.65 -5.92
CA ILE A 98 14.46 4.21 -5.62
C ILE A 98 13.17 3.82 -4.88
N VAL A 99 12.79 4.57 -3.86
CA VAL A 99 11.61 4.25 -3.05
C VAL A 99 10.34 4.44 -3.85
N GLU A 100 10.20 5.56 -4.57
CA GLU A 100 9.06 5.83 -5.45
C GLU A 100 8.88 4.75 -6.52
N GLN A 101 9.96 4.30 -7.16
CA GLN A 101 9.90 3.22 -8.15
C GLN A 101 9.43 1.89 -7.55
N ARG A 102 9.82 1.60 -6.30
CA ARG A 102 9.35 0.40 -5.59
C ARG A 102 7.85 0.50 -5.26
N MET A 103 7.38 1.67 -4.85
CA MET A 103 5.95 1.90 -4.62
C MET A 103 5.15 1.80 -5.91
N LEU A 104 5.64 2.38 -7.01
CA LEU A 104 5.03 2.21 -8.34
C LEU A 104 4.97 0.73 -8.76
N THR A 105 5.98 -0.07 -8.41
CA THR A 105 5.98 -1.52 -8.67
C THR A 105 4.84 -2.23 -7.92
N VAL A 106 4.50 -1.82 -6.69
CA VAL A 106 3.32 -2.35 -5.97
C VAL A 106 2.04 -2.06 -6.74
N TYR A 107 1.86 -0.83 -7.22
CA TYR A 107 0.71 -0.48 -8.05
C TYR A 107 0.67 -1.23 -9.40
N ASP A 108 1.82 -1.48 -10.02
CA ASP A 108 1.89 -2.18 -11.29
C ASP A 108 1.53 -3.67 -11.13
N GLN A 109 2.03 -4.30 -10.09
CA GLN A 109 1.83 -5.74 -9.83
C GLN A 109 0.47 -6.06 -9.24
N ASP A 110 -0.17 -5.13 -8.53
CA ASP A 110 -1.47 -5.34 -7.88
C ASP A 110 -2.54 -4.38 -8.42
N ALA A 111 -3.37 -4.88 -9.33
CA ALA A 111 -4.51 -4.13 -9.84
C ALA A 111 -5.53 -3.78 -8.73
N ALA A 112 -5.64 -4.61 -7.69
CA ALA A 112 -6.50 -4.31 -6.54
C ALA A 112 -5.95 -3.12 -5.73
N ALA A 113 -4.62 -2.97 -5.60
CA ALA A 113 -4.01 -1.79 -5.00
C ALA A 113 -4.42 -0.52 -5.74
N ARG A 114 -4.37 -0.52 -7.08
CA ARG A 114 -4.82 0.63 -7.89
C ARG A 114 -6.29 0.95 -7.66
N GLN A 115 -7.15 -0.09 -7.57
CA GLN A 115 -8.58 0.11 -7.35
C GLN A 115 -8.89 0.60 -5.93
N LEU A 116 -8.20 0.10 -4.92
CA LEU A 116 -8.43 0.43 -3.52
C LEU A 116 -7.90 1.82 -3.17
N ILE A 117 -6.69 2.14 -3.61
CA ILE A 117 -5.99 3.37 -3.20
C ILE A 117 -6.25 4.51 -4.19
N LEU A 118 -6.12 4.24 -5.50
CA LEU A 118 -6.14 5.32 -6.50
C LEU A 118 -7.52 5.56 -7.13
N ALA A 119 -8.37 4.52 -7.26
CA ALA A 119 -9.67 4.67 -7.92
C ALA A 119 -10.81 5.02 -6.97
N GLN A 120 -10.65 4.84 -5.65
CA GLN A 120 -11.70 4.98 -4.65
C GLN A 120 -11.66 6.35 -3.96
N HIS A 121 -12.65 7.17 -4.23
CA HIS A 121 -12.80 8.47 -3.56
C HIS A 121 -14.12 8.61 -2.77
N GLY A 122 -14.83 7.52 -2.50
CA GLY A 122 -16.19 7.58 -1.97
C GLY A 122 -16.53 6.74 -0.74
N LEU A 123 -15.65 5.86 -0.28
CA LEU A 123 -15.90 5.06 0.93
C LEU A 123 -15.19 5.71 2.12
N THR A 124 -15.96 6.25 3.06
CA THR A 124 -15.44 7.01 4.22
C THR A 124 -14.49 6.17 5.07
N GLU A 125 -14.81 4.87 5.27
CA GLU A 125 -13.99 3.96 6.08
C GLU A 125 -12.63 3.68 5.42
N VAL A 126 -12.60 3.48 4.11
CA VAL A 126 -11.36 3.28 3.35
C VAL A 126 -10.53 4.56 3.37
N THR A 127 -11.16 5.72 3.18
CA THR A 127 -10.47 7.01 3.19
C THR A 127 -9.82 7.34 4.54
N GLN A 128 -10.44 6.96 5.66
CA GLN A 128 -9.86 7.22 6.98
C GLN A 128 -8.68 6.28 7.28
N ALA A 129 -8.80 5.00 6.92
CA ALA A 129 -7.71 4.03 7.04
C ALA A 129 -6.52 4.41 6.14
N ASP A 130 -6.81 4.90 4.94
CA ASP A 130 -5.82 5.36 3.97
C ASP A 130 -5.02 6.56 4.50
N ARG A 131 -5.68 7.57 5.05
CA ARG A 131 -5.01 8.73 5.67
C ARG A 131 -4.10 8.35 6.82
N GLN A 132 -4.54 7.45 7.71
CA GLN A 132 -3.70 7.00 8.81
C GLN A 132 -2.47 6.27 8.27
N HIS A 133 -2.65 5.54 7.19
CA HIS A 133 -1.57 4.84 6.54
C HIS A 133 -0.57 5.78 5.84
N ASP A 134 -1.05 6.83 5.17
CA ASP A 134 -0.18 7.84 4.55
C ASP A 134 0.74 8.49 5.58
N LEU A 135 0.23 8.78 6.79
CA LEU A 135 1.06 9.26 7.91
C LEU A 135 2.14 8.24 8.29
N GLU A 136 1.76 6.96 8.43
CA GLU A 136 2.73 5.89 8.74
C GLU A 136 3.79 5.73 7.64
N LEU A 137 3.39 5.82 6.37
CA LEU A 137 4.34 5.77 5.25
C LEU A 137 5.25 7.00 5.21
N GLY A 138 4.69 8.18 5.52
CA GLY A 138 5.46 9.43 5.64
C GLY A 138 6.55 9.33 6.72
N ASP A 139 6.20 8.80 7.88
CA ASP A 139 7.15 8.54 8.97
C ASP A 139 8.24 7.54 8.55
N LEU A 140 7.86 6.44 7.88
CA LEU A 140 8.82 5.46 7.36
C LEU A 140 9.76 6.06 6.30
N MET A 141 9.23 6.92 5.41
CA MET A 141 10.06 7.66 4.45
C MET A 141 11.08 8.53 5.17
N LEU A 142 10.65 9.30 6.16
CA LEU A 142 11.55 10.13 6.97
C LEU A 142 12.61 9.29 7.68
N GLU A 143 12.24 8.14 8.24
CA GLU A 143 13.20 7.21 8.85
C GLU A 143 14.23 6.70 7.83
N VAL A 144 13.81 6.32 6.63
CA VAL A 144 14.70 5.84 5.57
C VAL A 144 15.63 6.96 5.13
N PHE A 145 15.13 8.19 4.95
CA PHE A 145 15.96 9.35 4.64
C PHE A 145 16.98 9.62 5.74
N ASN A 146 16.59 9.57 7.02
CA ASN A 146 17.47 9.76 8.16
C ASN A 146 18.51 8.67 8.33
N ARG A 147 18.34 7.47 7.77
CA ARG A 147 19.38 6.43 7.77
C ARG A 147 20.54 6.76 6.85
N HIS A 148 20.28 7.50 5.78
CA HIS A 148 21.26 7.74 4.72
C HIS A 148 21.79 9.18 4.69
N PHE A 149 20.99 10.15 5.16
CA PHE A 149 21.29 11.58 5.08
C PHE A 149 21.01 12.31 6.38
N GLU A 150 21.67 13.45 6.58
CA GLU A 150 21.38 14.38 7.67
C GLU A 150 20.20 15.25 7.28
N VAL A 151 18.98 14.77 7.53
CA VAL A 151 17.76 15.52 7.25
C VAL A 151 17.60 16.69 8.23
N PRO A 152 17.36 17.92 7.77
CA PRO A 152 17.11 19.06 8.65
C PRO A 152 15.81 18.88 9.43
N SER A 153 15.64 19.66 10.50
CA SER A 153 14.38 19.69 11.23
C SER A 153 13.23 20.13 10.34
N LEU A 154 12.25 19.26 10.16
CA LEU A 154 11.02 19.55 9.43
C LEU A 154 9.99 20.27 10.35
N PRO A 155 9.01 20.99 9.79
CA PRO A 155 7.89 21.53 10.55
C PRO A 155 7.17 20.42 11.32
N LYS A 156 6.75 20.70 12.56
CA LYS A 156 6.06 19.69 13.41
C LYS A 156 4.57 19.58 13.14
N ASP A 157 4.02 20.56 12.46
CA ASP A 157 2.59 20.71 12.13
C ASP A 157 2.28 20.33 10.67
N VAL A 158 3.28 19.80 9.94
CA VAL A 158 3.15 19.38 8.55
C VAL A 158 3.86 18.04 8.34
N ASP A 159 3.11 17.02 7.98
CA ASP A 159 3.66 15.71 7.62
C ASP A 159 4.18 15.75 6.17
N VAL A 160 5.39 16.29 6.00
CA VAL A 160 5.97 16.63 4.68
C VAL A 160 6.02 15.42 3.75
N PHE A 161 6.48 14.27 4.23
CA PHE A 161 6.59 13.07 3.40
C PHE A 161 5.23 12.44 3.10
N ALA A 162 4.29 12.43 4.06
CA ALA A 162 2.94 11.95 3.84
C ALA A 162 2.23 12.80 2.76
N LEU A 163 2.29 14.12 2.87
CA LEU A 163 1.72 15.01 1.86
C LEU A 163 2.38 14.85 0.48
N ALA A 164 3.70 14.61 0.44
CA ALA A 164 4.38 14.33 -0.83
C ALA A 164 3.84 13.06 -1.49
N LEU A 165 3.60 11.99 -0.72
CA LEU A 165 3.00 10.73 -1.20
C LEU A 165 1.56 10.96 -1.69
N GLU A 166 0.72 11.64 -0.91
CA GLU A 166 -0.65 11.98 -1.30
C GLU A 166 -0.72 12.78 -2.62
N LEU A 167 0.20 13.73 -2.81
CA LEU A 167 0.30 14.51 -4.04
C LEU A 167 0.68 13.65 -5.25
N SER A 168 1.62 12.72 -5.07
CA SER A 168 2.00 11.76 -6.12
C SER A 168 0.84 10.85 -6.47
N ASP A 169 0.13 10.33 -5.47
CA ASP A 169 -1.02 9.45 -5.67
C ASP A 169 -2.16 10.15 -6.41
N ARG A 170 -2.33 11.46 -6.24
CA ARG A 170 -3.27 12.24 -7.06
C ARG A 170 -2.92 12.26 -8.54
N VAL A 171 -1.64 12.31 -8.88
CA VAL A 171 -1.17 12.19 -10.26
C VAL A 171 -1.44 10.78 -10.80
N TYR A 172 -1.12 9.75 -10.01
CA TYR A 172 -1.34 8.35 -10.37
C TYR A 172 -2.83 8.01 -10.50
N ALA A 173 -3.66 8.48 -9.58
CA ALA A 173 -5.12 8.33 -9.64
C ALA A 173 -5.72 8.89 -10.92
N ARG A 174 -5.25 10.06 -11.37
CA ARG A 174 -5.67 10.64 -12.65
C ARG A 174 -5.35 9.72 -13.83
N SER A 175 -4.16 9.10 -13.84
CA SER A 175 -3.77 8.15 -14.88
C SER A 175 -4.64 6.90 -14.86
N VAL A 176 -4.86 6.32 -13.69
CA VAL A 176 -5.71 5.14 -13.51
C VAL A 176 -7.15 5.42 -13.96
N HIS A 177 -7.70 6.58 -13.59
CA HIS A 177 -9.03 6.98 -14.02
C HIS A 177 -9.17 7.10 -15.56
N GLN A 178 -8.14 7.59 -16.24
CA GLN A 178 -8.16 7.81 -17.68
C GLN A 178 -7.78 6.57 -18.51
N HIS A 179 -6.88 5.74 -17.99
CA HIS A 179 -6.21 4.67 -18.73
C HIS A 179 -6.32 3.28 -18.09
N GLY A 180 -6.90 3.17 -16.89
CA GLY A 180 -6.94 1.91 -16.11
C GLY A 180 -5.60 1.51 -15.48
N LEU A 181 -4.53 2.25 -15.76
CA LEU A 181 -3.16 1.99 -15.27
C LEU A 181 -2.38 3.31 -15.07
N ILE A 182 -1.27 3.25 -14.36
CA ILE A 182 -0.32 4.35 -14.27
C ILE A 182 0.58 4.29 -15.53
N THR A 183 0.41 5.25 -16.45
CA THR A 183 1.27 5.32 -17.63
C THR A 183 2.69 5.73 -17.26
N PRO A 184 3.74 5.32 -18.03
CA PRO A 184 5.12 5.70 -17.73
C PRO A 184 5.31 7.21 -17.58
N ARG A 185 4.63 8.01 -18.42
CA ARG A 185 4.67 9.46 -18.33
C ARG A 185 4.08 9.99 -17.02
N MET A 186 2.97 9.42 -16.55
CA MET A 186 2.33 9.86 -15.30
C MET A 186 3.09 9.35 -14.07
N ALA A 187 3.77 8.22 -14.17
CA ALA A 187 4.71 7.76 -13.15
C ALA A 187 5.85 8.79 -12.95
N GLU A 188 6.48 9.24 -14.05
CA GLU A 188 7.49 10.30 -14.00
C GLU A 188 6.94 11.61 -13.39
N GLU A 189 5.73 12.02 -13.76
CA GLU A 189 5.13 13.25 -13.23
C GLU A 189 4.82 13.14 -11.73
N GLY A 190 4.32 11.99 -11.24
CA GLY A 190 4.13 11.78 -9.81
C GLY A 190 5.44 11.87 -9.03
N MET A 191 6.49 11.20 -9.50
CA MET A 191 7.82 11.29 -8.89
C MET A 191 8.36 12.74 -8.88
N ARG A 192 8.13 13.51 -9.95
CA ARG A 192 8.49 14.93 -9.99
C ARG A 192 7.72 15.78 -8.98
N VAL A 193 6.44 15.48 -8.77
CA VAL A 193 5.61 16.17 -7.79
C VAL A 193 6.12 15.89 -6.38
N PHE A 194 6.43 14.64 -6.06
CA PHE A 194 7.05 14.26 -4.80
C PHE A 194 8.33 15.04 -4.55
N ASP A 195 9.28 14.93 -5.47
CA ASP A 195 10.59 15.60 -5.38
C ASP A 195 10.46 17.11 -5.26
N ALA A 196 9.56 17.73 -6.02
CA ALA A 196 9.34 19.17 -6.01
C ALA A 196 8.78 19.64 -4.66
N TYR A 197 7.83 18.89 -4.07
CA TYR A 197 7.26 19.23 -2.78
C TYR A 197 8.29 19.07 -1.65
N VAL A 198 8.95 17.93 -1.60
CA VAL A 198 10.00 17.65 -0.60
C VAL A 198 11.15 18.66 -0.70
N ALA A 199 11.51 19.12 -1.90
CA ALA A 199 12.54 20.13 -2.13
C ALA A 199 12.18 21.52 -1.56
N LEU A 200 10.94 21.79 -1.14
CA LEU A 200 10.59 23.00 -0.40
C LEU A 200 11.17 22.97 1.02
N TYR A 201 11.47 21.80 1.54
CA TYR A 201 11.92 21.58 2.92
C TYR A 201 13.34 21.04 2.99
N LEU A 202 13.80 20.30 1.98
CA LEU A 202 15.14 19.75 1.93
C LEU A 202 16.03 20.61 1.03
N PRO A 203 17.26 20.98 1.49
CA PRO A 203 18.21 21.69 0.64
C PRO A 203 18.61 20.83 -0.56
N ALA A 204 19.16 21.49 -1.59
CA ALA A 204 19.61 20.79 -2.79
C ALA A 204 20.65 19.70 -2.49
N TYR A 205 21.47 19.88 -1.47
CA TYR A 205 22.45 18.91 -0.99
C TYR A 205 22.19 18.57 0.48
N LEU A 206 22.16 17.29 0.80
CA LEU A 206 22.15 16.76 2.17
C LEU A 206 23.45 15.99 2.42
N PRO A 207 24.15 16.24 3.55
CA PRO A 207 25.26 15.41 3.94
C PRO A 207 24.83 13.95 4.12
N LYS A 208 25.67 13.02 3.68
CA LYS A 208 25.48 11.58 3.94
C LYS A 208 25.86 11.27 5.41
N ARG A 209 25.22 10.27 5.97
CA ARG A 209 25.57 9.72 7.29
C ARG A 209 26.62 8.65 7.19
#